data_b204e08f1f480699b59a562c3ebfa3f1
#
_entry.id   b204e08f1f480699b59a562c3ebfa3f1
#
_cell.length_a   1.000
_cell.length_b   1.000
_cell.length_c   1.000
_cell.angle_alpha   90.00
_cell.angle_beta   90.00
_cell.angle_gamma   90.00
#
_symmetry.space_group_name_H-M   'P 1'
#
loop_
_entity.id
_entity.type
_entity.pdbx_description
1 polymer ?
#
loop_
_entity_poly.entity_id
_entity_poly.type
_entity_poly.pdbx_seq_one_letter_code
_entity_poly.pdbx_strand_id
1 'polypeptide(L)' 'MTSQEVAEYLGITINNLRQIQHRGTLKWRRREWRNVYYATDEVHAYGAKREARKQR' A
#
# COMPACT_ATOMS: atom_id res chain seq x y z
N MET A 1 -7.29 -4.64 -3.59
CA MET A 1 -6.05 -5.39 -3.35
C MET A 1 -5.90 -5.77 -1.89
N THR A 2 -5.42 -6.97 -1.63
CA THR A 2 -5.06 -7.37 -0.26
C THR A 2 -3.72 -6.76 0.14
N SER A 3 -3.40 -6.83 1.43
CA SER A 3 -2.11 -6.33 1.91
C SER A 3 -0.95 -6.97 1.17
N GLN A 4 -1.02 -8.27 0.96
CA GLN A 4 0.03 -8.99 0.27
C GLN A 4 0.17 -8.52 -1.18
N GLU A 5 -0.95 -8.33 -1.85
CA GLU A 5 -0.93 -7.85 -3.23
C GLU A 5 -0.35 -6.44 -3.32
N VAL A 6 -0.71 -5.59 -2.37
CA VAL A 6 -0.18 -4.23 -2.33
C VAL A 6 1.33 -4.24 -2.12
N ALA A 7 1.80 -5.05 -1.18
CA ALA A 7 3.22 -5.17 -0.91
C ALA A 7 3.99 -5.63 -2.14
N GLU A 8 3.45 -6.62 -2.84
CA GLU A 8 4.06 -7.12 -4.08
C GLU A 8 4.05 -6.05 -5.17
N TYR A 9 2.94 -5.37 -5.32
CA TYR A 9 2.79 -4.32 -6.33
C TYR A 9 3.80 -3.20 -6.11
N LEU A 10 3.99 -2.79 -4.86
CA LEU A 10 4.90 -1.72 -4.50
C LEU A 10 6.36 -2.18 -4.35
N GLY A 11 6.59 -3.49 -4.35
CA GLY A 11 7.93 -4.03 -4.16
C GLY A 11 8.47 -3.81 -2.76
N ILE A 12 7.62 -3.88 -1.76
CA ILE A 12 7.98 -3.69 -0.36
C ILE A 12 7.56 -4.88 0.48
N THR A 13 8.02 -4.92 1.71
CA THR A 13 7.63 -5.97 2.65
C THR A 13 6.31 -5.61 3.33
N ILE A 14 5.67 -6.60 3.93
CA ILE A 14 4.45 -6.39 4.71
C ILE A 14 4.72 -5.44 5.88
N ASN A 15 5.89 -5.55 6.48
CA ASN A 15 6.28 -4.65 7.56
C ASN A 15 6.33 -3.20 7.10
N ASN A 16 6.91 -2.96 5.93
CA ASN A 16 6.95 -1.62 5.36
C ASN A 16 5.54 -1.09 5.09
N LEU A 17 4.67 -1.95 4.58
CA LEU A 17 3.30 -1.56 4.31
C LEU A 17 2.58 -1.17 5.60
N ARG A 18 2.81 -1.90 6.67
CA ARG A 18 2.24 -1.58 7.98
C ARG A 18 2.68 -0.21 8.47
N GLN A 19 3.95 0.12 8.28
CA GLN A 19 4.46 1.42 8.66
C GLN A 19 3.85 2.54 7.84
N ILE A 20 3.69 2.32 6.54
CA ILE A 20 3.04 3.28 5.66
C ILE A 20 1.60 3.51 6.10
N GLN A 21 0.90 2.44 6.41
CA GLN A 21 -0.48 2.51 6.89
C GLN A 21 -0.57 3.26 8.22
N HIS A 22 0.34 3.00 9.12
CA HIS A 22 0.38 3.64 10.43
C HIS A 22 0.59 5.14 10.30
N ARG A 23 1.38 5.57 9.34
CA ARG A 23 1.61 7.00 9.07
C ARG A 23 0.41 7.67 8.41
N GLY A 24 -0.54 6.88 7.93
CA GLY A 24 -1.73 7.42 7.27
C GLY A 24 -1.53 7.79 5.82
N THR A 25 -0.39 7.45 5.23
CA THR A 25 -0.11 7.75 3.82
C THR A 25 -0.95 6.89 2.89
N LEU A 26 -1.17 5.64 3.27
CA LEU A 26 -2.00 4.73 2.50
C LEU A 26 -2.89 3.98 3.50
N LYS A 27 -4.20 4.17 3.37
CA LYS A 27 -5.16 3.58 4.30
C LYS A 27 -5.90 2.41 3.66
N TRP A 28 -6.18 1.40 4.48
CA TRP A 28 -7.00 0.30 4.03
C TRP A 28 -8.47 0.73 3.95
N ARG A 29 -9.20 0.08 3.04
CA ARG A 29 -10.62 0.39 2.84
C ARG A 29 -11.53 -0.58 3.57
N ARG A 30 -11.07 -1.82 3.70
CA ARG A 30 -11.88 -2.86 4.31
C ARG A 30 -10.99 -3.83 5.05
N ARG A 31 -11.44 -4.28 6.18
CA ARG A 31 -10.73 -5.27 6.98
C ARG A 31 -11.67 -6.44 7.29
N GLU A 32 -11.24 -7.63 6.92
CA GLU A 32 -11.97 -8.86 7.20
C GLU A 32 -11.02 -9.85 7.85
N TRP A 33 -11.24 -10.15 9.13
CA TRP A 33 -10.39 -11.10 9.83
C TRP A 33 -8.92 -10.73 9.74
N ARG A 34 -8.16 -11.60 9.06
CA ARG A 34 -6.73 -11.40 8.86
C ARG A 34 -6.43 -10.62 7.58
N ASN A 35 -7.44 -10.42 6.77
CA ASN A 35 -7.25 -9.80 5.46
C ASN A 35 -7.58 -8.32 5.52
N VAL A 36 -6.68 -7.52 5.01
CA VAL A 36 -6.86 -6.09 4.88
C VAL A 36 -6.88 -5.78 3.38
N TYR A 37 -7.90 -5.04 2.95
CA TYR A 37 -8.10 -4.71 1.55
C TYR A 37 -7.89 -3.23 1.32
N TYR A 38 -7.20 -2.91 0.24
CA TYR A 38 -6.92 -1.55 -0.16
C TYR A 38 -7.62 -1.24 -1.48
N ALA A 39 -7.99 0.01 -1.67
CA ALA A 39 -8.56 0.45 -2.94
C ALA A 39 -7.47 0.45 -4.00
N THR A 40 -7.73 -0.22 -5.12
CA THR A 40 -6.77 -0.34 -6.21
C THR A 40 -6.31 1.04 -6.71
N ASP A 41 -7.25 1.96 -6.86
CA ASP A 41 -6.94 3.32 -7.31
C ASP A 41 -5.99 4.03 -6.38
N GLU A 42 -6.21 3.89 -5.08
CA GLU A 42 -5.35 4.51 -4.07
C GLU A 42 -3.94 3.92 -4.09
N VAL A 43 -3.86 2.60 -4.28
CA VAL A 43 -2.57 1.93 -4.36
C VAL A 43 -1.80 2.39 -5.59
N HIS A 44 -2.48 2.50 -6.72
CA HIS A 44 -1.85 2.97 -7.96
C HIS A 44 -1.36 4.41 -7.81
N ALA A 45 -2.17 5.26 -7.21
CA ALA A 45 -1.79 6.66 -6.99
C ALA A 45 -0.58 6.76 -6.06
N TYR A 46 -0.56 5.97 -5.02
CA TYR A 46 0.56 5.94 -4.10
C TYR A 46 1.82 5.46 -4.80
N GLY A 47 1.70 4.40 -5.60
CA GLY A 47 2.82 3.86 -6.35
C GLY A 47 3.41 4.87 -7.32
N ALA A 48 2.54 5.61 -8.00
CA ALA A 48 2.98 6.65 -8.93
C ALA A 48 3.75 7.76 -8.22
N LYS A 49 3.26 8.20 -7.08
CA LYS A 49 3.96 9.20 -6.27
C LYS A 49 5.32 8.69 -5.81
N ARG A 50 5.38 7.44 -5.44
CA ARG A 50 6.60 6.82 -4.96
C ARG A 50 7.65 6.74 -6.06
N GLU A 51 7.23 6.36 -7.26
CA GLU A 51 8.13 6.30 -8.41
C GLU A 51 8.64 7.67 -8.80
N ALA A 52 7.78 8.67 -8.77
CA ALA A 52 8.20 10.04 -9.06
C ALA A 52 9.30 10.49 -8.10
N ARG A 53 9.22 10.10 -6.85
CA ARG A 53 10.26 10.41 -5.88
C ARG A 53 11.56 9.68 -6.15
N LYS A 54 11.45 8.44 -6.62
CA LYS A 54 12.61 7.61 -6.89
C LYS A 54 13.42 8.09 -8.08
N GLN A 55 12.80 8.75 -8.98
CA GLN A 55 13.45 9.19 -10.23
C GLN A 55 14.31 10.44 -10.08
N ARG A 56 14.47 10.92 -8.90
CA ARG A 56 15.31 12.10 -8.69
C ARG A 56 16.79 11.79 -8.77
#